data_8a8aaea91ab8cc28bbd419a15f7380aa
#
_entry.id   8a8aaea91ab8cc28bbd419a15f7380aa
#
_cell.length_a   1.000
_cell.length_b   1.000
_cell.length_c   1.000
_cell.angle_alpha   90.00
_cell.angle_beta   90.00
_cell.angle_gamma   90.00
#
_symmetry.space_group_name_H-M   'P 1'
#
loop_
_entity.id
_entity.type
_entity.pdbx_description
1 polymer ?
#
loop_
_entity_poly.entity_id
_entity_poly.type
_entity_poly.pdbx_seq_one_letter_code
_entity_poly.pdbx_strand_id
1 'polypeptide(L)' 'MMRQYLAIKREVPPGAIVMFRLGDFYEMFGEDAIVASPVLGATLTHRGDLPMCGVPYHAVNSYLAKLIRAGMTAALCD' A
#
# COMPACT_ATOMS: atom_id res chain seq x y z
N MET A 1 -12.09 -4.74 -8.06
CA MET A 1 -10.78 -4.43 -7.46
C MET A 1 -10.88 -4.22 -5.95
N MET A 2 -11.75 -3.33 -5.48
CA MET A 2 -11.86 -3.07 -4.03
C MET A 2 -12.27 -4.30 -3.22
N ARG A 3 -13.13 -5.14 -3.77
CA ARG A 3 -13.54 -6.38 -3.11
C ARG A 3 -12.36 -7.32 -2.88
N GLN A 4 -11.47 -7.42 -3.87
CA GLN A 4 -10.26 -8.23 -3.76
C GLN A 4 -9.31 -7.65 -2.70
N TYR A 5 -9.16 -6.34 -2.68
CA TYR A 5 -8.33 -5.67 -1.69
C TYR A 5 -8.82 -5.96 -0.28
N LEU A 6 -10.13 -5.82 -0.04
CA LEU A 6 -10.71 -6.07 1.28
C LEU A 6 -10.59 -7.53 1.70
N ALA A 7 -10.72 -8.46 0.76
CA ALA A 7 -10.54 -9.88 1.05
C ALA A 7 -9.10 -10.16 1.50
N ILE A 8 -8.13 -9.55 0.83
CA ILE A 8 -6.72 -9.71 1.19
C ILE A 8 -6.45 -9.11 2.57
N LYS A 9 -7.03 -7.93 2.87
CA LYS A 9 -6.86 -7.30 4.17
C LYS A 9 -7.32 -8.18 5.32
N ARG A 10 -8.33 -9.03 5.10
CA ARG A 10 -8.80 -9.95 6.14
C ARG A 10 -7.81 -11.07 6.43
N GLU A 11 -6.98 -11.42 5.45
CA GLU A 11 -6.06 -12.55 5.56
C GLU A 11 -4.68 -12.16 6.07
N VAL A 12 -4.33 -10.87 6.03
CA VAL A 12 -3.03 -10.41 6.50
C VAL A 12 -3.12 -10.02 7.98
N PRO A 13 -1.98 -9.99 8.71
CA PRO A 13 -2.00 -9.56 10.10
C PRO A 13 -2.53 -8.13 10.24
N PRO A 14 -3.19 -7.82 11.37
CA PRO A 14 -3.62 -6.44 11.62
C PRO A 14 -2.46 -5.47 11.53
N GLY A 15 -2.66 -4.34 10.86
CA GLY A 15 -1.63 -3.33 10.67
C GLY A 15 -0.72 -3.56 9.48
N ALA A 16 -0.81 -4.71 8.81
CA ALA A 16 -0.03 -4.94 7.60
C ALA A 16 -0.52 -4.04 6.48
N ILE A 17 0.42 -3.43 5.76
CA ILE A 17 0.12 -2.57 4.62
C ILE A 17 -0.02 -3.46 3.38
N VAL A 18 -1.19 -3.46 2.77
CA VAL A 18 -1.43 -4.21 1.54
C VAL A 18 -1.06 -3.33 0.35
N MET A 19 -0.11 -3.79 -0.45
CA MET A 19 0.32 -3.13 -1.67
C MET A 19 -0.20 -3.95 -2.85
N PHE A 20 -1.17 -3.41 -3.54
CA PHE A 20 -1.90 -4.11 -4.60
C PHE A 20 -1.40 -3.63 -5.96
N ARG A 21 -0.89 -4.56 -6.77
CA ARG A 21 -0.36 -4.18 -8.07
C ARG A 21 -1.47 -3.87 -9.07
N LEU A 22 -1.43 -2.67 -9.62
CA LEU A 22 -2.32 -2.21 -10.68
C LEU A 22 -1.47 -1.54 -11.74
N GLY A 23 -1.30 -2.22 -12.88
CA GLY A 23 -0.44 -1.71 -13.95
C GLY A 23 1.00 -1.58 -13.50
N ASP A 24 1.56 -0.38 -13.63
CA ASP A 24 2.96 -0.11 -13.32
C ASP A 24 3.19 0.34 -11.87
N PHE A 25 2.16 0.26 -11.04
CA PHE A 25 2.22 0.73 -9.66
C PHE A 25 1.78 -0.33 -8.68
N TYR A 26 2.32 -0.26 -7.46
CA TYR A 26 1.69 -0.86 -6.30
C TYR A 26 0.90 0.23 -5.59
N GLU A 27 -0.38 -0.01 -5.36
CA GLU A 27 -1.28 0.99 -4.77
C GLU A 27 -1.75 0.54 -3.40
N MET A 28 -1.90 1.52 -2.53
CA MET A 28 -2.40 1.34 -1.18
C MET A 28 -3.65 2.18 -1.02
N PHE A 29 -4.61 1.69 -0.22
CA PHE A 29 -5.92 2.32 -0.13
C PHE A 29 -6.32 2.52 1.32
N GLY A 30 -7.18 3.51 1.55
CA GLY A 30 -7.79 3.74 2.85
C GLY A 30 -6.78 4.03 3.93
N GLU A 31 -6.94 3.39 5.08
CA GLU A 31 -6.06 3.58 6.22
C GLU A 31 -4.61 3.22 5.90
N ASP A 32 -4.39 2.17 5.09
CA ASP A 32 -3.05 1.79 4.67
C ASP A 32 -2.35 2.95 3.96
N ALA A 33 -3.07 3.63 3.06
CA ALA A 33 -2.51 4.77 2.33
C ALA A 33 -2.20 5.93 3.26
N ILE A 34 -3.08 6.22 4.21
CA ILE A 34 -2.90 7.31 5.16
C ILE A 34 -1.65 7.07 6.01
N VAL A 35 -1.47 5.83 6.48
CA VAL A 35 -0.34 5.47 7.33
C VAL A 35 0.96 5.40 6.53
N ALA A 36 0.90 4.82 5.32
CA ALA A 36 2.11 4.55 4.55
C ALA A 36 2.65 5.78 3.83
N SER A 37 1.79 6.68 3.35
CA SER A 37 2.24 7.78 2.50
C SER A 37 3.35 8.64 3.12
N PRO A 38 3.27 9.06 4.39
CA PRO A 38 4.36 9.84 4.98
C PRO A 38 5.65 9.03 5.14
N VAL A 39 5.54 7.75 5.44
CA VAL A 39 6.71 6.87 5.60
C VAL A 39 7.42 6.68 4.27
N LEU A 40 6.64 6.50 3.20
CA LEU A 40 7.18 6.24 1.86
C LEU A 40 7.61 7.51 1.15
N GLY A 41 7.14 8.67 1.58
CA GLY A 41 7.28 9.89 0.82
C GLY A 41 6.42 9.87 -0.44
N ALA A 42 5.37 9.07 -0.47
CA ALA A 42 4.44 8.99 -1.58
C ALA A 42 3.30 9.97 -1.36
N THR A 43 2.86 10.61 -2.44
CA THR A 43 1.78 11.59 -2.35
C THR A 43 0.48 10.89 -2.01
N LEU A 44 -0.18 11.34 -0.94
CA LEU A 44 -1.52 10.88 -0.62
C LEU A 44 -2.50 11.58 -1.55
N THR A 45 -3.28 10.81 -2.26
CA THR A 45 -4.31 11.28 -3.16
C THR A 45 -5.60 10.52 -2.86
N HIS A 46 -6.48 10.42 -3.82
CA HIS A 46 -7.74 9.70 -3.64
C HIS A 46 -8.21 9.09 -4.95
N ARG A 47 -8.97 8.02 -4.83
CA ARG A 47 -9.71 7.44 -5.94
C ARG A 47 -11.18 7.49 -5.52
N GLY A 48 -11.97 8.39 -6.15
CA GLY A 48 -13.28 8.75 -5.61
C GLY A 48 -13.09 9.36 -4.23
N ASP A 49 -13.77 8.83 -3.23
CA ASP A 49 -13.65 9.30 -1.84
C ASP A 49 -12.62 8.51 -1.03
N LEU A 50 -11.98 7.53 -1.65
CA LEU A 50 -11.07 6.62 -0.95
C LEU A 50 -9.64 7.18 -0.99
N PRO A 51 -9.00 7.38 0.17
CA PRO A 51 -7.59 7.75 0.20
C PRO A 51 -6.74 6.70 -0.51
N MET A 52 -5.70 7.15 -1.19
CA MET A 52 -4.87 6.27 -1.99
C MET A 52 -3.48 6.87 -2.16
N CYS A 53 -2.48 6.01 -2.21
CA CYS A 53 -1.14 6.39 -2.67
C CYS A 53 -0.56 5.20 -3.44
N GLY A 54 0.47 5.47 -4.25
CA GLY A 54 1.09 4.42 -5.03
C GLY A 54 2.56 4.67 -5.23
N VAL A 55 3.29 3.59 -5.50
CA VAL A 55 4.72 3.63 -5.80
C VAL A 55 4.98 2.84 -7.08
N PRO A 56 5.98 3.24 -7.87
CA PRO A 56 6.30 2.49 -9.09
C PRO A 56 6.69 1.05 -8.75
N TYR A 57 6.15 0.09 -9.50
CA TYR A 57 6.40 -1.30 -9.16
C TYR A 57 7.87 -1.68 -9.33
N HIS A 58 8.57 -1.09 -10.29
CA HIS A 58 9.97 -1.42 -10.51
C HIS A 58 10.90 -0.93 -9.39
N ALA A 59 10.42 -0.02 -8.53
CA ALA A 59 11.18 0.51 -7.40
C ALA A 59 10.65 0.01 -6.06
N VAL A 60 9.78 -0.99 -6.06
CA VAL A 60 9.08 -1.43 -4.85
C VAL A 60 10.02 -1.84 -3.73
N ASN A 61 11.16 -2.42 -4.04
CA ASN A 61 12.08 -2.90 -3.00
C ASN A 61 12.62 -1.74 -2.14
N SER A 62 12.90 -0.59 -2.75
CA SER A 62 13.36 0.56 -1.98
C SER A 62 12.26 1.12 -1.07
N TYR A 63 11.02 1.08 -1.52
CA TYR A 63 9.88 1.51 -0.71
C TYR A 63 9.56 0.51 0.40
N LEU A 64 9.64 -0.79 0.10
CA LEU A 64 9.49 -1.82 1.13
C LEU A 64 10.50 -1.64 2.25
N ALA A 65 11.74 -1.32 1.91
CA ALA A 65 12.76 -1.10 2.91
C ALA A 65 12.38 0.03 3.87
N LYS A 66 11.72 1.08 3.37
CA LYS A 66 11.26 2.18 4.22
C LYS A 66 10.18 1.72 5.20
N LEU A 67 9.23 0.92 4.73
CA LEU A 67 8.18 0.38 5.61
C LEU A 67 8.78 -0.52 6.69
N ILE A 68 9.68 -1.41 6.29
CA ILE A 68 10.31 -2.34 7.23
C ILE A 68 11.11 -1.59 8.29
N ARG A 69 11.87 -0.57 7.88
CA ARG A 69 12.63 0.25 8.83
C ARG A 69 11.73 1.00 9.80
N ALA A 70 10.52 1.33 9.39
CA ALA A 70 9.54 1.97 10.25
C ALA A 70 8.79 0.97 11.15
N GLY A 71 9.17 -0.32 11.10
CA GLY A 71 8.52 -1.34 11.91
C GLY A 71 7.22 -1.85 11.36
N MET A 72 6.94 -1.58 10.09
CA MET A 72 5.68 -2.00 9.45
C MET A 72 5.87 -3.31 8.69
N THR A 73 4.78 -4.04 8.55
CA THR A 73 4.72 -5.24 7.71
C THR A 73 4.01 -4.89 6.42
N ALA A 74 4.47 -5.44 5.31
CA ALA A 74 3.85 -5.22 4.01
C ALA A 74 3.50 -6.54 3.35
N ALA A 75 2.39 -6.56 2.62
CA ALA A 75 1.95 -7.70 1.82
C ALA A 75 1.81 -7.24 0.38
N LEU A 76 2.59 -7.85 -0.51
CA LEU A 76 2.53 -7.54 -1.94
C LEU A 76 1.54 -8.48 -2.61
N CYS A 77 0.62 -7.90 -3.38
CA CYS A 77 -0.41 -8.66 -4.11
C CYS A 77 -0.38 -8.29 -5.59
N ASP A 78 -0.13 -9.28 -6.40
CA ASP A 78 -0.11 -9.10 -7.87
C ASP A 78 -1.41 -9.51 -8.52
#